data_be61c4b89f33a868a34a17fb7fd50239
#
_entry.id   be61c4b89f33a868a34a17fb7fd50239
#
_cell.length_a   1.000
_cell.length_b   1.000
_cell.length_c   1.000
_cell.angle_alpha   90.00
_cell.angle_beta   90.00
_cell.angle_gamma   90.00
#
_symmetry.space_group_name_H-M   'P 1'
#
loop_
_entity.id
_entity.type
_entity.pdbx_description
1 polymer ?
#
loop_
_entity_poly.entity_id
_entity_poly.type
_entity_poly.pdbx_seq_one_letter_code
_entity_poly.pdbx_strand_id
1 'polypeptide(L)'
;DVDHSKRKCSFRDKLLGNQEPIPRRETVDLISKKLFRIEFEDGDRRRLRCYADDSVLKDLWLPWQHAIIVKLLGKNLGXLAMRDRLKAIWKLTGDMDILDVGHGFFMIKFDLEVDREKVINGGPWMIFDRYVAIRPWTTDFISSQVKINKTLVWIRFPSLGMEYYDESLLLALATAVGTPVKVDIRTLDASRGKFARVCIEIDLDKPVVGK
;
A
#
# COMPACT_ATOMS: atom_id res chain seq x y z
N ASP A 1 24.97 -23.78 32.13
CA ASP A 1 24.67 -24.30 30.76
C ASP A 1 23.70 -23.36 30.06
N VAL A 2 24.28 -22.49 29.28
CA VAL A 2 23.51 -21.57 28.46
C VAL A 2 23.17 -22.27 27.14
N ASP A 3 21.93 -22.70 27.04
CA ASP A 3 21.43 -23.29 25.80
C ASP A 3 21.34 -22.20 24.71
N HIS A 4 22.38 -22.08 23.92
CA HIS A 4 22.35 -21.30 22.69
C HIS A 4 21.58 -22.10 21.63
N SER A 5 20.27 -22.03 21.70
CA SER A 5 19.41 -22.47 20.59
C SER A 5 19.80 -21.70 19.33
N LYS A 6 20.73 -22.28 18.56
CA LYS A 6 21.07 -21.76 17.22
C LYS A 6 19.84 -21.81 16.35
N ARG A 7 19.17 -20.67 16.15
CA ARG A 7 18.12 -20.54 15.14
C ARG A 7 18.70 -21.03 13.80
N LYS A 8 18.18 -22.10 13.30
CA LYS A 8 18.55 -22.59 11.98
C LYS A 8 18.18 -21.51 10.96
N CYS A 9 19.22 -20.95 10.35
CA CYS A 9 19.04 -19.97 9.28
C CYS A 9 18.25 -20.65 8.15
N SER A 10 17.11 -20.13 7.83
CA SER A 10 16.24 -20.64 6.78
C SER A 10 16.93 -20.49 5.42
N PHE A 11 16.60 -21.37 4.46
CA PHE A 11 17.05 -21.25 3.08
C PHE A 11 16.65 -19.87 2.49
N ARG A 12 15.52 -19.37 2.91
CA ARG A 12 15.03 -18.03 2.57
C ARG A 12 15.98 -16.93 3.07
N ASP A 13 16.45 -17.04 4.32
CA ASP A 13 17.37 -16.06 4.91
C ASP A 13 18.69 -15.97 4.14
N LYS A 14 19.14 -17.10 3.60
CA LYS A 14 20.35 -17.16 2.78
C LYS A 14 20.18 -16.51 1.41
N LEU A 15 18.97 -16.57 0.84
CA LEU A 15 18.68 -15.98 -0.47
C LEU A 15 18.50 -14.45 -0.40
N LEU A 16 18.04 -13.93 0.73
CA LEU A 16 17.78 -12.50 0.90
C LEU A 16 19.03 -11.68 1.23
N GLY A 17 20.14 -12.35 1.53
CA GLY A 17 21.42 -11.67 1.82
C GLY A 17 21.36 -10.77 3.05
N ASN A 18 21.99 -9.60 2.99
CA ASN A 18 22.09 -8.66 4.10
C ASN A 18 20.90 -7.68 4.24
N GLN A 19 19.78 -7.97 3.58
CA GLN A 19 18.59 -7.11 3.74
C GLN A 19 17.94 -7.40 5.10
N GLU A 20 17.90 -6.41 5.96
CA GLU A 20 17.33 -6.56 7.29
C GLU A 20 15.81 -6.75 7.22
N PRO A 21 15.28 -7.79 7.88
CA PRO A 21 13.83 -7.96 7.96
C PRO A 21 13.22 -6.84 8.81
N ILE A 22 11.96 -6.52 8.51
CA ILE A 22 11.21 -5.52 9.28
C ILE A 22 11.13 -5.98 10.74
N PRO A 23 11.48 -5.11 11.72
CA PRO A 23 11.49 -5.49 13.13
C PRO A 23 10.14 -6.00 13.63
N ARG A 24 10.16 -7.06 14.42
CA ARG A 24 8.97 -7.57 15.12
C ARG A 24 9.03 -7.17 16.59
N ARG A 25 7.91 -6.72 17.11
CA ARG A 25 7.79 -6.32 18.51
C ARG A 25 7.99 -7.51 19.45
N GLU A 26 8.76 -7.31 20.53
CA GLU A 26 8.83 -8.27 21.64
C GLU A 26 7.50 -8.27 22.41
N THR A 27 7.09 -9.45 22.85
CA THR A 27 5.85 -9.59 23.61
C THR A 27 6.05 -9.07 25.04
N VAL A 28 5.27 -8.07 25.43
CA VAL A 28 5.30 -7.46 26.77
C VAL A 28 3.88 -7.47 27.33
N ASP A 29 3.73 -7.84 28.59
CA ASP A 29 2.44 -7.78 29.28
C ASP A 29 2.16 -6.31 29.67
N LEU A 30 1.39 -5.64 28.87
CA LEU A 30 1.05 -4.23 29.01
C LEU A 30 0.14 -3.95 30.22
N ILE A 31 -0.70 -4.93 30.58
CA ILE A 31 -1.67 -4.77 31.68
C ILE A 31 -0.95 -4.86 33.02
N SER A 32 -0.10 -5.87 33.20
CA SER A 32 0.65 -6.05 34.45
C SER A 32 1.61 -4.87 34.71
N LYS A 33 2.13 -4.25 33.65
CA LYS A 33 3.00 -3.07 33.75
C LYS A 33 2.24 -1.75 33.86
N LYS A 34 0.90 -1.79 33.91
CA LYS A 34 0.01 -0.61 33.99
C LYS A 34 0.21 0.38 32.85
N LEU A 35 0.68 -0.11 31.71
CA LEU A 35 0.92 0.70 30.50
C LEU A 35 -0.33 0.78 29.61
N PHE A 36 -1.37 0.02 29.96
CA PHE A 36 -2.63 -0.01 29.21
C PHE A 36 -3.79 -0.09 30.21
N ARG A 37 -4.81 0.74 30.01
CA ARG A 37 -5.98 0.82 30.88
C ARG A 37 -7.26 0.82 30.05
N ILE A 38 -8.23 0.06 30.51
CA ILE A 38 -9.56 0.00 29.89
C ILE A 38 -10.56 0.61 30.89
N GLU A 39 -11.38 1.52 30.39
CA GLU A 39 -12.46 2.14 31.17
C GLU A 39 -13.78 2.04 30.41
N PHE A 40 -14.87 2.11 31.14
CA PHE A 40 -16.20 2.19 30.55
C PHE A 40 -16.64 3.66 30.53
N GLU A 41 -17.02 4.16 29.37
CA GLU A 41 -17.48 5.54 29.21
C GLU A 41 -18.83 5.70 29.94
N ASP A 42 -18.88 6.60 30.90
CA ASP A 42 -20.07 6.88 31.73
C ASP A 42 -20.65 5.62 32.38
N GLY A 43 -19.81 4.61 32.66
CA GLY A 43 -20.24 3.36 33.27
C GLY A 43 -20.99 2.41 32.33
N ASP A 44 -21.14 2.76 31.06
CA ASP A 44 -21.80 1.90 30.07
C ASP A 44 -20.82 0.83 29.58
N ARG A 45 -21.12 -0.43 29.89
CA ARG A 45 -20.29 -1.59 29.49
C ARG A 45 -20.18 -1.80 27.98
N ARG A 46 -21.04 -1.15 27.21
CA ARG A 46 -20.99 -1.23 25.73
C ARG A 46 -20.05 -0.21 25.11
N ARG A 47 -19.57 0.74 25.91
CA ARG A 47 -18.68 1.82 25.45
C ARG A 47 -17.33 1.72 26.16
N LEU A 48 -16.43 0.99 25.54
CA LEU A 48 -15.07 0.81 26.07
C LEU A 48 -14.16 1.94 25.56
N ARG A 49 -13.41 2.54 26.48
CA ARG A 49 -12.30 3.43 26.15
C ARG A 49 -11.00 2.77 26.56
N CYS A 50 -10.05 2.80 25.66
CA CYS A 50 -8.72 2.26 25.90
C CYS A 50 -7.73 3.41 25.99
N TYR A 51 -6.93 3.40 27.05
CA TYR A 51 -5.85 4.37 27.25
C TYR A 51 -4.54 3.62 27.26
N ALA A 52 -3.61 4.07 26.44
CA ALA A 52 -2.25 3.52 26.41
C ALA A 52 -1.27 4.66 26.53
N ASP A 53 -0.17 4.41 27.21
CA ASP A 53 0.94 5.37 27.27
C ASP A 53 1.50 5.59 25.83
N ASP A 54 1.94 6.80 25.54
CA ASP A 54 2.47 7.16 24.21
C ASP A 54 3.64 6.26 23.78
N SER A 55 4.47 5.85 24.72
CA SER A 55 5.57 4.93 24.44
C SER A 55 5.04 3.56 23.98
N VAL A 56 3.97 3.10 24.62
CA VAL A 56 3.33 1.83 24.26
C VAL A 56 2.67 1.94 22.88
N LEU A 57 1.99 3.05 22.61
CA LEU A 57 1.36 3.28 21.31
C LEU A 57 2.40 3.21 20.17
N LYS A 58 3.55 3.85 20.37
CA LYS A 58 4.65 3.81 19.39
C LYS A 58 5.12 2.37 19.16
N ASP A 59 5.29 1.59 20.24
CA ASP A 59 5.69 0.19 20.14
C ASP A 59 4.62 -0.67 19.45
N LEU A 60 3.34 -0.40 19.72
CA LEU A 60 2.23 -1.11 19.09
C LEU A 60 2.14 -0.83 17.59
N TRP A 61 2.51 0.39 17.17
CA TRP A 61 2.50 0.78 15.76
C TRP A 61 3.68 0.23 14.98
N LEU A 62 4.81 -0.04 15.66
CA LEU A 62 6.07 -0.45 15.01
C LEU A 62 5.88 -1.60 14.00
N PRO A 63 5.16 -2.69 14.30
CA PRO A 63 4.99 -3.78 13.34
C PRO A 63 4.16 -3.40 12.11
N TRP A 64 3.47 -2.25 12.14
CA TRP A 64 2.53 -1.83 11.10
C TRP A 64 2.99 -0.61 10.31
N GLN A 65 3.99 0.14 10.82
CA GLN A 65 4.42 1.41 10.24
C GLN A 65 4.87 1.29 8.77
N HIS A 66 5.35 0.10 8.37
CA HIS A 66 5.75 -0.19 7.00
C HIS A 66 4.66 -0.92 6.20
N ALA A 67 3.50 -1.14 6.80
CA ALA A 67 2.38 -1.76 6.10
C ALA A 67 1.74 -0.79 5.10
N ILE A 68 1.12 -1.36 4.08
CA ILE A 68 0.28 -0.59 3.16
C ILE A 68 -1.16 -1.12 3.22
N ILE A 69 -2.08 -0.24 2.90
CA ILE A 69 -3.50 -0.57 2.76
C ILE A 69 -3.82 -0.62 1.27
N VAL A 70 -4.50 -1.68 0.88
CA VAL A 70 -4.79 -1.96 -0.53
C VAL A 70 -6.29 -2.20 -0.69
N LYS A 71 -6.86 -1.68 -1.78
CA LYS A 71 -8.27 -1.93 -2.14
C LYS A 71 -8.39 -2.04 -3.66
N LEU A 72 -9.06 -3.09 -4.13
CA LEU A 72 -9.41 -3.20 -5.54
C LEU A 72 -10.68 -2.37 -5.79
N LEU A 73 -10.60 -1.41 -6.69
CA LEU A 73 -11.72 -0.49 -6.94
C LEU A 73 -12.79 -1.18 -7.80
N GLY A 74 -14.04 -1.07 -7.35
CA GLY A 74 -15.20 -1.58 -8.10
C GLY A 74 -15.40 -3.09 -8.05
N LYS A 75 -14.63 -3.83 -7.24
CA LYS A 75 -14.80 -5.29 -7.10
C LYS A 75 -14.21 -5.77 -5.78
N ASN A 76 -14.87 -6.69 -5.12
CA ASN A 76 -14.33 -7.34 -3.92
C ASN A 76 -13.75 -8.71 -4.30
N LEU A 77 -12.62 -9.06 -3.69
CA LEU A 77 -11.97 -10.37 -3.80
C LEU A 77 -11.74 -10.92 -2.39
N GLY A 78 -11.70 -12.24 -2.31
CA GLY A 78 -11.26 -12.86 -1.06
C GLY A 78 -9.73 -12.80 -0.88
N UNK A 79 -9.13 -13.02 0.19
CA UNK A 79 -8.01 -12.97 0.54
C UNK A 79 -7.17 -13.58 -0.22
N LEU A 80 -7.37 -14.96 -0.41
CA LEU A 80 -6.46 -15.82 -1.23
C LEU A 80 -6.34 -15.32 -2.67
N ALA A 81 -7.48 -15.03 -3.28
CA ALA A 81 -7.49 -14.53 -4.65
C ALA A 81 -6.74 -13.19 -4.76
N MET A 82 -6.92 -12.29 -3.80
CA MET A 82 -6.22 -11.00 -3.77
C MET A 82 -4.71 -11.21 -3.64
N ARG A 83 -4.28 -12.07 -2.70
CA ARG A 83 -2.87 -12.40 -2.49
C ARG A 83 -2.20 -12.91 -3.77
N ASP A 84 -2.84 -13.89 -4.42
CA ASP A 84 -2.28 -14.52 -5.61
C ASP A 84 -2.15 -13.53 -6.77
N ARG A 85 -3.14 -12.66 -6.93
CA ARG A 85 -3.09 -11.61 -7.97
C ARG A 85 -2.02 -10.56 -7.68
N LEU A 86 -1.91 -10.12 -6.43
CA LEU A 86 -0.88 -9.15 -6.04
C LEU A 86 0.52 -9.74 -6.23
N LYS A 87 0.75 -10.98 -5.82
CA LYS A 87 2.05 -11.66 -6.04
C LYS A 87 2.38 -11.72 -7.53
N ALA A 88 1.40 -12.01 -8.38
CA ALA A 88 1.60 -12.13 -9.81
C ALA A 88 2.00 -10.79 -10.46
N ILE A 89 1.37 -9.67 -10.05
CA ILE A 89 1.64 -8.37 -10.68
C ILE A 89 2.86 -7.66 -10.07
N TRP A 90 3.12 -7.84 -8.77
CA TRP A 90 4.21 -7.13 -8.09
C TRP A 90 5.57 -7.80 -8.29
N LYS A 91 5.60 -9.13 -8.44
CA LYS A 91 6.84 -9.91 -8.65
C LYS A 91 7.90 -9.52 -7.60
N LEU A 92 7.55 -9.75 -6.33
CA LEU A 92 8.38 -9.37 -5.19
C LEU A 92 9.64 -10.25 -5.11
N THR A 93 10.69 -9.70 -4.51
CA THR A 93 11.93 -10.41 -4.18
C THR A 93 11.73 -11.25 -2.92
N GLY A 94 11.15 -10.66 -1.88
CA GLY A 94 10.78 -11.35 -0.65
C GLY A 94 9.34 -11.85 -0.70
N ASP A 95 8.79 -12.12 0.48
CA ASP A 95 7.38 -12.50 0.58
C ASP A 95 6.56 -11.36 1.19
N MET A 96 5.27 -11.56 1.28
CA MET A 96 4.35 -10.60 1.91
C MET A 96 3.28 -11.35 2.70
N ASP A 97 2.90 -10.76 3.82
CA ASP A 97 1.71 -11.15 4.57
C ASP A 97 0.54 -10.28 4.13
N ILE A 98 -0.62 -10.89 4.01
CA ILE A 98 -1.86 -10.19 3.67
C ILE A 98 -2.91 -10.49 4.73
N LEU A 99 -3.57 -9.43 5.21
CA LEU A 99 -4.67 -9.52 6.18
C LEU A 99 -5.90 -8.84 5.58
N ASP A 100 -7.03 -9.51 5.63
CA ASP A 100 -8.32 -8.90 5.30
C ASP A 100 -8.75 -8.05 6.51
N VAL A 101 -8.85 -6.74 6.32
CA VAL A 101 -9.24 -5.80 7.39
C VAL A 101 -10.69 -5.31 7.20
N GLY A 102 -11.45 -6.01 6.35
CA GLY A 102 -12.87 -5.74 6.13
C GLY A 102 -13.13 -4.66 5.09
N HIS A 103 -14.37 -4.57 4.66
CA HIS A 103 -14.87 -3.55 3.72
C HIS A 103 -14.10 -3.52 2.38
N GLY A 104 -13.52 -4.69 1.99
CA GLY A 104 -12.74 -4.83 0.75
C GLY A 104 -11.33 -4.25 0.84
N PHE A 105 -10.88 -3.91 2.03
CA PHE A 105 -9.50 -3.46 2.28
C PHE A 105 -8.63 -4.62 2.75
N PHE A 106 -7.39 -4.59 2.33
CA PHE A 106 -6.36 -5.55 2.76
C PHE A 106 -5.16 -4.78 3.29
N MET A 107 -4.60 -5.26 4.38
CA MET A 107 -3.33 -4.76 4.92
C MET A 107 -2.22 -5.69 4.45
N ILE A 108 -1.16 -5.12 3.90
CA ILE A 108 -0.02 -5.86 3.37
C ILE A 108 1.23 -5.49 4.16
N LYS A 109 1.95 -6.50 4.63
CA LYS A 109 3.28 -6.34 5.22
C LYS A 109 4.29 -7.04 4.32
N PHE A 110 5.38 -6.37 4.04
CA PHE A 110 6.46 -6.89 3.21
C PHE A 110 7.60 -7.39 4.09
N ASP A 111 8.28 -8.44 3.65
CA ASP A 111 9.52 -8.89 4.29
C ASP A 111 10.66 -7.89 4.06
N LEU A 112 10.65 -7.21 2.90
CA LEU A 112 11.72 -6.33 2.46
C LEU A 112 11.18 -4.93 2.14
N GLU A 113 11.89 -3.91 2.61
CA GLU A 113 11.52 -2.52 2.32
C GLU A 113 11.63 -2.20 0.82
N VAL A 114 12.58 -2.80 0.12
CA VAL A 114 12.74 -2.60 -1.33
C VAL A 114 11.49 -3.03 -2.11
N ASP A 115 10.83 -4.09 -1.66
CA ASP A 115 9.57 -4.54 -2.29
C ASP A 115 8.43 -3.57 -2.00
N ARG A 116 8.37 -3.05 -0.78
CA ARG A 116 7.39 -2.03 -0.41
C ARG A 116 7.54 -0.78 -1.29
N GLU A 117 8.77 -0.27 -1.44
CA GLU A 117 9.06 0.89 -2.28
C GLU A 117 8.70 0.64 -3.74
N LYS A 118 9.03 -0.56 -4.25
CA LYS A 118 8.66 -0.98 -5.60
C LYS A 118 7.14 -0.93 -5.81
N VAL A 119 6.38 -1.38 -4.83
CA VAL A 119 4.91 -1.39 -4.92
C VAL A 119 4.33 0.02 -4.87
N ILE A 120 4.82 0.86 -3.96
CA ILE A 120 4.33 2.25 -3.82
C ILE A 120 4.67 3.07 -5.08
N ASN A 121 5.91 2.98 -5.56
CA ASN A 121 6.40 3.81 -6.67
C ASN A 121 6.10 3.23 -8.05
N GLY A 122 5.91 1.92 -8.15
CA GLY A 122 5.71 1.22 -9.43
C GLY A 122 4.30 1.32 -10.00
N GLY A 123 3.33 1.74 -9.21
CA GLY A 123 1.95 1.88 -9.65
C GLY A 123 1.75 2.88 -10.79
N PRO A 124 0.53 3.03 -11.28
CA PRO A 124 -0.69 2.35 -10.84
C PRO A 124 -0.76 0.88 -11.26
N TRP A 125 -1.27 0.06 -10.35
CA TRP A 125 -1.41 -1.38 -10.54
C TRP A 125 -2.85 -1.73 -10.88
N MET A 126 -3.03 -2.80 -11.65
CA MET A 126 -4.36 -3.24 -12.09
C MET A 126 -4.55 -4.75 -11.92
N ILE A 127 -5.72 -5.14 -11.49
CA ILE A 127 -6.20 -6.53 -11.41
C ILE A 127 -7.56 -6.58 -12.11
N PHE A 128 -7.73 -7.46 -13.10
CA PHE A 128 -8.99 -7.61 -13.86
C PHE A 128 -9.49 -6.25 -14.42
N ASP A 129 -8.58 -5.47 -14.99
CA ASP A 129 -8.88 -4.13 -15.55
C ASP A 129 -9.44 -3.14 -14.53
N ARG A 130 -9.19 -3.37 -13.23
CA ARG A 130 -9.56 -2.47 -12.13
C ARG A 130 -8.31 -1.98 -11.43
N TYR A 131 -8.29 -0.73 -11.07
CA TYR A 131 -7.16 -0.15 -10.35
C TYR A 131 -7.12 -0.66 -8.91
N VAL A 132 -5.90 -0.86 -8.44
CA VAL A 132 -5.61 -1.20 -7.04
C VAL A 132 -5.20 0.10 -6.36
N ALA A 133 -6.08 0.63 -5.51
CA ALA A 133 -5.73 1.79 -4.68
C ALA A 133 -4.77 1.34 -3.58
N ILE A 134 -3.69 2.09 -3.40
CA ILE A 134 -2.63 1.78 -2.44
C ILE A 134 -2.37 3.04 -1.61
N ARG A 135 -2.29 2.88 -0.30
CA ARG A 135 -1.87 3.97 0.60
C ARG A 135 -1.04 3.40 1.74
N PRO A 136 -0.11 4.15 2.30
CA PRO A 136 0.54 3.73 3.55
C PRO A 136 -0.49 3.54 4.65
N TRP A 137 -0.23 2.60 5.55
CA TRP A 137 -1.04 2.46 6.75
C TRP A 137 -0.81 3.67 7.66
N THR A 138 -1.86 4.10 8.33
CA THR A 138 -1.80 5.18 9.32
C THR A 138 -2.59 4.75 10.56
N THR A 139 -2.25 5.31 11.71
CA THR A 139 -2.85 4.94 13.00
C THR A 139 -4.35 5.22 13.08
N ASP A 140 -4.83 6.15 12.29
CA ASP A 140 -6.25 6.51 12.19
C ASP A 140 -7.03 5.66 11.18
N PHE A 141 -6.39 4.65 10.56
CA PHE A 141 -7.06 3.83 9.55
C PHE A 141 -8.12 2.93 10.20
N ILE A 142 -9.37 3.13 9.83
CA ILE A 142 -10.51 2.28 10.21
C ILE A 142 -11.25 1.92 8.93
N SER A 143 -11.21 0.64 8.53
CA SER A 143 -11.73 0.20 7.22
C SER A 143 -13.21 0.53 6.98
N SER A 144 -14.02 0.58 8.04
CA SER A 144 -15.44 0.92 7.93
C SER A 144 -15.69 2.42 7.70
N GLN A 145 -14.72 3.28 7.98
CA GLN A 145 -14.86 4.74 7.91
C GLN A 145 -14.10 5.34 6.73
N VAL A 146 -13.06 4.64 6.26
CA VAL A 146 -12.19 5.17 5.21
C VAL A 146 -12.86 5.02 3.85
N LYS A 147 -12.93 6.14 3.12
CA LYS A 147 -13.34 6.18 1.72
C LYS A 147 -12.10 6.41 0.86
N ILE A 148 -11.97 5.67 -0.21
CA ILE A 148 -10.92 5.94 -1.21
C ILE A 148 -11.46 7.05 -2.12
N ASN A 149 -10.97 8.24 -1.92
CA ASN A 149 -11.37 9.42 -2.70
C ASN A 149 -10.35 9.80 -3.77
N LYS A 150 -9.17 9.20 -3.76
CA LYS A 150 -8.13 9.45 -4.75
C LYS A 150 -7.46 8.15 -5.16
N THR A 151 -7.02 8.09 -6.41
CA THR A 151 -6.24 6.94 -6.89
C THR A 151 -5.38 7.33 -8.08
N LEU A 152 -4.31 6.59 -8.30
CA LEU A 152 -3.47 6.73 -9.50
C LEU A 152 -4.08 5.96 -10.66
N VAL A 153 -4.09 6.59 -11.83
CA VAL A 153 -4.58 5.96 -13.06
C VAL A 153 -3.64 6.30 -14.22
N TRP A 154 -3.68 5.47 -15.25
CA TRP A 154 -3.03 5.78 -16.53
C TRP A 154 -4.03 6.43 -17.48
N ILE A 155 -3.76 7.65 -17.91
CA ILE A 155 -4.50 8.28 -19.02
C ILE A 155 -3.72 8.11 -20.30
N ARG A 156 -4.44 8.16 -21.41
CA ARG A 156 -3.87 8.01 -22.75
C ARG A 156 -4.24 9.22 -23.60
N PHE A 157 -3.26 9.72 -24.34
CA PHE A 157 -3.44 10.74 -25.37
C PHE A 157 -3.29 10.04 -26.72
N PRO A 158 -4.39 9.59 -27.35
CA PRO A 158 -4.31 8.93 -28.64
C PRO A 158 -4.02 9.94 -29.77
N SER A 159 -3.34 9.51 -30.80
CA SER A 159 -3.10 10.31 -32.01
C SER A 159 -2.33 11.60 -31.77
N LEU A 160 -1.56 11.67 -30.69
CA LEU A 160 -0.66 12.79 -30.44
C LEU A 160 0.59 12.65 -31.32
N GLY A 161 1.00 13.70 -31.99
CA GLY A 161 2.20 13.70 -32.81
C GLY A 161 3.46 13.40 -31.98
N MET A 162 4.41 12.69 -32.59
CA MET A 162 5.63 12.28 -31.91
C MET A 162 6.47 13.47 -31.42
N GLU A 163 6.34 14.61 -32.09
CA GLU A 163 7.00 15.87 -31.71
C GLU A 163 6.54 16.38 -30.32
N TYR A 164 5.42 15.90 -29.84
CA TYR A 164 4.89 16.26 -28.52
C TYR A 164 5.27 15.26 -27.41
N TYR A 165 6.10 14.26 -27.73
CA TYR A 165 6.51 13.24 -26.74
C TYR A 165 7.65 13.75 -25.86
N ASP A 166 7.40 14.89 -25.21
CA ASP A 166 8.29 15.53 -24.25
C ASP A 166 7.66 15.42 -22.85
N GLU A 167 8.48 15.09 -21.86
CA GLU A 167 7.99 14.84 -20.50
C GLU A 167 7.24 16.04 -19.92
N SER A 168 7.84 17.24 -20.04
CA SER A 168 7.26 18.45 -19.46
C SER A 168 5.92 18.80 -20.13
N LEU A 169 5.86 18.63 -21.44
CA LEU A 169 4.65 18.92 -22.21
C LEU A 169 3.55 17.91 -21.87
N LEU A 170 3.88 16.62 -21.79
CA LEU A 170 2.90 15.58 -21.46
C LEU A 170 2.35 15.74 -20.04
N LEU A 171 3.21 16.11 -19.07
CA LEU A 171 2.76 16.41 -17.70
C LEU A 171 1.84 17.64 -17.69
N ALA A 172 2.19 18.68 -18.46
CA ALA A 172 1.35 19.87 -18.58
C ALA A 172 -0.03 19.55 -19.17
N LEU A 173 -0.09 18.76 -20.24
CA LEU A 173 -1.36 18.31 -20.82
C LEU A 173 -2.20 17.53 -19.81
N ALA A 174 -1.57 16.72 -18.99
CA ALA A 174 -2.25 15.87 -18.00
C ALA A 174 -2.90 16.67 -16.89
N THR A 175 -2.46 17.92 -16.63
CA THR A 175 -3.08 18.78 -15.59
C THR A 175 -4.55 19.06 -15.87
N ALA A 176 -4.97 18.98 -17.12
CA ALA A 176 -6.38 19.19 -17.50
C ALA A 176 -7.30 18.07 -16.95
N VAL A 177 -6.73 16.91 -16.61
CA VAL A 177 -7.51 15.74 -16.19
C VAL A 177 -7.33 15.44 -14.69
N GLY A 178 -6.17 15.67 -14.15
CA GLY A 178 -5.87 15.39 -12.75
C GLY A 178 -4.50 15.89 -12.35
N THR A 179 -3.95 15.42 -11.24
CA THR A 179 -2.61 15.82 -10.79
C THR A 179 -1.56 14.91 -11.42
N PRO A 180 -0.70 15.44 -12.32
CA PRO A 180 0.31 14.60 -12.98
C PRO A 180 1.33 14.04 -11.99
N VAL A 181 1.76 12.80 -12.22
CA VAL A 181 2.72 12.10 -11.37
C VAL A 181 3.97 11.70 -12.16
N LYS A 182 3.80 11.02 -13.30
CA LYS A 182 4.93 10.56 -14.12
C LYS A 182 4.46 10.19 -15.52
N VAL A 183 5.38 10.23 -16.47
CA VAL A 183 5.14 9.76 -17.84
C VAL A 183 5.61 8.30 -17.94
N ASP A 184 4.92 7.48 -18.71
CA ASP A 184 5.33 6.09 -18.98
C ASP A 184 6.65 6.09 -19.75
N ILE A 185 7.61 5.29 -19.29
CA ILE A 185 8.94 5.20 -19.92
C ILE A 185 8.85 4.82 -21.41
N ARG A 186 7.89 3.97 -21.79
CA ARG A 186 7.67 3.60 -23.19
C ARG A 186 7.13 4.73 -24.05
N THR A 187 6.59 5.77 -23.41
CA THR A 187 6.23 7.02 -24.09
C THR A 187 7.47 7.87 -24.29
N LEU A 188 8.28 8.02 -23.24
CA LEU A 188 9.47 8.87 -23.29
C LEU A 188 10.53 8.33 -24.25
N ASP A 189 10.72 7.01 -24.32
CA ASP A 189 11.68 6.37 -25.22
C ASP A 189 11.11 6.12 -26.63
N ALA A 190 9.88 6.61 -26.87
CA ALA A 190 9.17 6.48 -28.15
C ALA A 190 9.00 5.03 -28.65
N SER A 191 9.10 4.04 -27.74
CA SER A 191 8.86 2.63 -28.10
C SER A 191 7.36 2.31 -28.24
N ARG A 192 6.49 3.30 -27.96
CA ARG A 192 5.05 3.21 -28.15
C ARG A 192 4.55 4.47 -28.90
N GLY A 193 4.15 4.29 -30.14
CA GLY A 193 3.69 5.40 -30.98
C GLY A 193 2.18 5.56 -31.11
N LYS A 194 1.38 4.58 -30.63
CA LYS A 194 -0.09 4.63 -30.79
C LYS A 194 -0.77 5.64 -29.86
N PHE A 195 -0.15 5.92 -28.72
CA PHE A 195 -0.65 6.87 -27.73
C PHE A 195 0.45 7.19 -26.72
N ALA A 196 0.46 8.42 -26.26
CA ALA A 196 1.25 8.78 -25.09
C ALA A 196 0.49 8.39 -23.83
N ARG A 197 1.20 7.97 -22.77
CA ARG A 197 0.58 7.50 -21.52
C ARG A 197 1.21 8.22 -20.33
N VAL A 198 0.34 8.82 -19.50
CA VAL A 198 0.75 9.59 -18.33
C VAL A 198 0.01 9.04 -17.10
N CYS A 199 0.72 8.89 -15.99
CA CYS A 199 0.13 8.57 -14.70
C CYS A 199 -0.32 9.86 -14.03
N ILE A 200 -1.57 9.89 -13.59
CA ILE A 200 -2.14 11.01 -12.83
C ILE A 200 -2.82 10.50 -11.57
N GLU A 201 -2.93 11.36 -10.56
CA GLU A 201 -3.83 11.14 -9.45
C GLU A 201 -5.17 11.80 -9.78
N ILE A 202 -6.25 11.03 -9.68
CA ILE A 202 -7.62 11.54 -9.88
C ILE A 202 -8.40 11.54 -8.57
N ASP A 203 -9.33 12.47 -8.48
CA ASP A 203 -10.30 12.58 -7.38
C ASP A 203 -11.57 11.81 -7.80
N LEU A 204 -11.87 10.73 -7.07
CA LEU A 204 -13.00 9.84 -7.38
C LEU A 204 -14.36 10.45 -7.00
N ASP A 205 -14.36 11.52 -6.23
CA ASP A 205 -15.57 12.25 -5.87
C ASP A 205 -15.97 13.30 -6.93
N LYS A 206 -15.11 13.51 -7.93
CA LYS A 206 -15.37 14.45 -9.02
C LYS A 206 -15.63 13.70 -10.33
N PRO A 207 -16.50 14.24 -11.20
CA PRO A 207 -16.68 13.65 -12.53
C PRO A 207 -15.36 13.68 -13.33
N VAL A 208 -15.07 12.59 -13.99
CA VAL A 208 -13.86 12.51 -14.84
C VAL A 208 -14.10 13.32 -16.11
N VAL A 209 -13.19 14.23 -16.41
CA VAL A 209 -13.22 15.05 -17.62
C VAL A 209 -12.69 14.22 -18.78
N GLY A 210 -13.45 14.16 -19.85
CA GLY A 210 -13.00 13.64 -21.14
C GLY A 210 -13.58 12.30 -21.54
N LYS A 211 -13.67 12.13 -22.81
CA LYS A 211 -13.85 10.88 -23.53
C LYS A 211 -12.53 10.53 -24.21
#